data_4b2b9e2c1e744fe28e9468f2b20e0690
#
_entry.id   4b2b9e2c1e744fe28e9468f2b20e0690
#
_cell.length_a   1.000
_cell.length_b   1.000
_cell.length_c   1.000
_cell.angle_alpha   90.00
_cell.angle_beta   90.00
_cell.angle_gamma   90.00
#
_symmetry.space_group_name_H-M   'P 1'
#
loop_
_entity.id
_entity.type
_entity.pdbx_description
1 polymer ?
#
loop_
_entity_poly.entity_id
_entity_poly.type
_entity_poly.pdbx_seq_one_letter_code
_entity_poly.pdbx_strand_id
1 'polypeptide(L)'
;MEKQIKYHTPEQALIKIRDWCAYQERCQQEARDKLYDYGLKTDDVENIIAQLVNENFINEERFAIAFAGGKFRIKKWGKVKIKQELKAKRVSDYCIKKGLAIIDNTDYINT
;
A
#
# COMPACT_ATOMS: atom_id res chain seq x y z
N MET A 1 -11.76 18.45 -22.92
CA MET A 1 -10.43 18.93 -22.51
C MET A 1 -9.48 17.78 -22.35
N GLU A 2 -8.42 17.78 -23.09
CA GLU A 2 -7.49 16.67 -23.04
C GLU A 2 -6.69 16.69 -21.76
N LYS A 3 -6.62 15.55 -21.12
CA LYS A 3 -5.81 15.38 -19.92
C LYS A 3 -4.35 15.29 -20.38
N GLN A 4 -3.55 16.26 -19.97
CA GLN A 4 -2.12 16.20 -20.25
C GLN A 4 -1.46 15.15 -19.37
N ILE A 5 -0.85 14.16 -20.02
CA ILE A 5 -0.08 13.17 -19.32
C ILE A 5 1.34 13.72 -19.17
N LYS A 6 1.76 13.98 -17.93
CA LYS A 6 3.12 14.38 -17.67
C LYS A 6 3.95 13.14 -17.42
N TYR A 7 4.89 12.93 -18.33
CA TYR A 7 5.83 11.82 -18.17
C TYR A 7 6.97 12.28 -17.27
N HIS A 8 7.24 11.50 -16.26
CA HIS A 8 8.36 11.73 -15.36
C HIS A 8 9.53 10.85 -15.76
N THR A 9 10.75 11.32 -15.52
CA THR A 9 11.90 10.42 -15.60
C THR A 9 11.85 9.47 -14.39
N PRO A 10 12.51 8.31 -14.47
CA PRO A 10 12.58 7.42 -13.30
C PRO A 10 13.09 8.11 -12.04
N GLU A 11 14.07 9.00 -12.18
CA GLU A 11 14.62 9.74 -11.04
C GLU A 11 13.60 10.69 -10.42
N GLN A 12 12.85 11.39 -11.26
CA GLN A 12 11.79 12.29 -10.77
C GLN A 12 10.67 11.49 -10.10
N ALA A 13 10.29 10.37 -10.72
CA ALA A 13 9.25 9.51 -10.18
C ALA A 13 9.67 8.94 -8.82
N LEU A 14 10.94 8.55 -8.69
CA LEU A 14 11.44 8.00 -7.43
C LEU A 14 11.32 9.01 -6.29
N ILE A 15 11.69 10.26 -6.54
CA ILE A 15 11.58 11.33 -5.54
C ILE A 15 10.11 11.51 -5.13
N LYS A 16 9.22 11.60 -6.11
CA LYS A 16 7.79 11.81 -5.85
C LYS A 16 7.17 10.63 -5.12
N ILE A 17 7.50 9.41 -5.52
CA ILE A 17 6.89 8.22 -4.91
C ILE A 17 7.39 8.01 -3.48
N ARG A 18 8.64 8.38 -3.18
CA ARG A 18 9.14 8.33 -1.81
C ARG A 18 8.33 9.23 -0.89
N ASP A 19 8.07 10.47 -1.33
CA ASP A 19 7.26 11.41 -0.56
C ASP A 19 5.84 10.87 -0.36
N TRP A 20 5.25 10.31 -1.42
CA TRP A 20 3.91 9.76 -1.38
C TRP A 20 3.84 8.58 -0.41
N CYS A 21 4.85 7.71 -0.40
CA CYS A 21 4.92 6.59 0.54
C CYS A 21 5.16 7.05 1.98
N ALA A 22 5.90 8.14 2.16
CA ALA A 22 6.16 8.68 3.50
C ALA A 22 4.91 9.33 4.11
N TYR A 23 4.00 9.81 3.27
CA TYR A 23 2.78 10.47 3.72
C TYR A 23 1.84 9.51 4.48
N GLN A 24 1.71 8.28 4.00
CA GLN A 24 0.97 7.22 4.69
C GLN A 24 1.44 5.87 4.16
N GLU A 25 1.08 4.80 4.87
CA GLU A 25 1.44 3.45 4.43
C GLU A 25 0.79 3.14 3.08
N ARG A 26 1.60 2.56 2.18
CA ARG A 26 1.15 2.16 0.85
C ARG A 26 1.56 0.73 0.61
N CYS A 27 0.76 -0.01 -0.16
CA CYS A 27 1.17 -1.35 -0.58
C CYS A 27 1.85 -1.28 -1.95
N GLN A 28 2.47 -2.39 -2.34
CA GLN A 28 3.17 -2.44 -3.63
C GLN A 28 2.24 -2.16 -4.80
N GLN A 29 1.03 -2.69 -4.77
CA GLN A 29 0.09 -2.49 -5.88
C GLN A 29 -0.30 -1.02 -6.02
N GLU A 30 -0.54 -0.32 -4.91
CA GLU A 30 -0.85 1.11 -4.96
C GLU A 30 0.31 1.90 -5.56
N ALA A 31 1.54 1.59 -5.14
CA ALA A 31 2.72 2.27 -5.65
C ALA A 31 2.93 1.95 -7.14
N ARG A 32 2.68 0.71 -7.55
CA ARG A 32 2.78 0.31 -8.95
C ARG A 32 1.83 1.11 -9.80
N ASP A 33 0.58 1.21 -9.40
CA ASP A 33 -0.44 1.98 -10.12
C ASP A 33 -0.03 3.45 -10.22
N LYS A 34 0.49 4.01 -9.13
CA LYS A 34 0.94 5.40 -9.11
C LYS A 34 2.10 5.65 -10.06
N LEU A 35 3.05 4.72 -10.11
CA LEU A 35 4.19 4.83 -11.01
C LEU A 35 3.78 4.76 -12.48
N TYR A 36 2.80 3.91 -12.81
CA TYR A 36 2.24 3.91 -14.17
C TYR A 36 1.55 5.24 -14.49
N ASP A 37 0.89 5.85 -13.51
CA ASP A 37 0.29 7.18 -13.70
C ASP A 37 1.34 8.25 -13.99
N TYR A 38 2.56 8.06 -13.49
CA TYR A 38 3.68 8.96 -13.81
C TYR A 38 4.23 8.74 -15.22
N GLY A 39 3.72 7.75 -15.93
CA GLY A 39 4.10 7.48 -17.31
C GLY A 39 5.31 6.58 -17.47
N LEU A 40 5.70 5.87 -16.42
CA LEU A 40 6.86 4.98 -16.50
C LEU A 40 6.52 3.66 -17.17
N LYS A 41 7.53 3.04 -17.75
CA LYS A 41 7.44 1.71 -18.35
C LYS A 41 7.57 0.64 -17.26
N THR A 42 7.11 -0.57 -17.60
CA THR A 42 7.10 -1.70 -16.66
C THR A 42 8.45 -1.93 -15.99
N ASP A 43 9.55 -1.92 -16.76
CA ASP A 43 10.87 -2.18 -16.19
C ASP A 43 11.24 -1.15 -15.13
N ASP A 44 10.99 0.13 -15.41
CA ASP A 44 11.26 1.20 -14.46
C ASP A 44 10.35 1.10 -13.23
N VAL A 45 9.08 0.78 -13.44
CA VAL A 45 8.12 0.59 -12.35
C VAL A 45 8.60 -0.50 -11.40
N GLU A 46 8.95 -1.67 -11.94
CA GLU A 46 9.37 -2.79 -11.10
C GLU A 46 10.70 -2.53 -10.39
N ASN A 47 11.62 -1.84 -11.05
CA ASN A 47 12.89 -1.47 -10.42
C ASN A 47 12.68 -0.52 -9.25
N ILE A 48 11.79 0.45 -9.41
CA ILE A 48 11.49 1.41 -8.35
C ILE A 48 10.76 0.72 -7.20
N ILE A 49 9.81 -0.18 -7.49
CA ILE A 49 9.13 -0.94 -6.45
C ILE A 49 10.15 -1.72 -5.62
N ALA A 50 11.07 -2.41 -6.27
CA ALA A 50 12.13 -3.17 -5.57
C ALA A 50 12.97 -2.25 -4.68
N GLN A 51 13.30 -1.07 -5.18
CA GLN A 51 14.07 -0.10 -4.42
C GLN A 51 13.31 0.41 -3.19
N LEU A 52 12.01 0.73 -3.36
CA LEU A 52 11.18 1.20 -2.25
C LEU A 52 11.03 0.14 -1.16
N VAL A 53 10.89 -1.12 -1.55
CA VAL A 53 10.84 -2.24 -0.60
C VAL A 53 12.17 -2.36 0.13
N ASN A 54 13.27 -2.32 -0.62
CA ASN A 54 14.61 -2.45 -0.06
C ASN A 54 14.95 -1.31 0.90
N GLU A 55 14.48 -0.10 0.61
CA GLU A 55 14.68 1.07 1.46
C GLU A 55 13.64 1.20 2.57
N ASN A 56 12.73 0.23 2.67
CA ASN A 56 11.69 0.19 3.69
C ASN A 56 10.65 1.33 3.59
N PHE A 57 10.52 1.94 2.43
CA PHE A 57 9.41 2.86 2.17
C PHE A 57 8.10 2.11 2.00
N ILE A 58 8.16 0.87 1.49
CA ILE A 58 7.02 -0.01 1.35
C ILE A 58 7.30 -1.27 2.16
N ASN A 59 6.35 -1.60 3.03
CA ASN A 59 6.41 -2.82 3.84
C ASN A 59 4.99 -3.36 3.91
N GLU A 60 4.75 -4.50 3.27
CA GLU A 60 3.39 -5.05 3.13
C GLU A 60 2.78 -5.45 4.47
N GLU A 61 3.59 -5.94 5.41
CA GLU A 61 3.10 -6.28 6.73
C GLU A 61 2.67 -5.02 7.49
N ARG A 62 3.51 -4.00 7.46
CA ARG A 62 3.21 -2.71 8.09
C ARG A 62 1.96 -2.08 7.48
N PHE A 63 1.83 -2.17 6.14
CA PHE A 63 0.64 -1.69 5.45
C PHE A 63 -0.61 -2.44 5.91
N ALA A 64 -0.55 -3.77 5.96
CA ALA A 64 -1.70 -4.58 6.34
C ALA A 64 -2.16 -4.26 7.76
N ILE A 65 -1.23 -4.07 8.68
CA ILE A 65 -1.55 -3.72 10.07
C ILE A 65 -2.22 -2.34 10.14
N ALA A 66 -1.65 -1.35 9.47
CA ALA A 66 -2.21 0.00 9.47
C ALA A 66 -3.58 0.05 8.79
N PHE A 67 -3.73 -0.64 7.66
CA PHE A 67 -4.98 -0.69 6.92
C PHE A 67 -6.07 -1.36 7.75
N ALA A 68 -5.79 -2.55 8.29
CA ALA A 68 -6.77 -3.30 9.07
C ALA A 68 -7.21 -2.51 10.30
N GLY A 69 -6.26 -1.96 11.04
CA GLY A 69 -6.56 -1.19 12.24
C GLY A 69 -7.38 0.06 11.95
N GLY A 70 -7.00 0.79 10.90
CA GLY A 70 -7.71 2.00 10.49
C GLY A 70 -9.14 1.74 10.04
N LYS A 71 -9.32 0.73 9.17
CA LYS A 71 -10.66 0.39 8.68
C LYS A 71 -11.55 -0.14 9.79
N PHE A 72 -10.99 -0.93 10.68
CA PHE A 72 -11.76 -1.45 11.82
C PHE A 72 -12.23 -0.32 12.73
N ARG A 73 -11.32 0.57 13.14
CA ARG A 73 -11.62 1.63 14.10
C ARG A 73 -12.44 2.77 13.51
N ILE A 74 -12.08 3.22 12.31
CA ILE A 74 -12.67 4.42 11.71
C ILE A 74 -13.88 4.09 10.85
N LYS A 75 -13.76 3.09 9.97
CA LYS A 75 -14.83 2.72 9.05
C LYS A 75 -15.75 1.65 9.60
N LYS A 76 -15.39 1.05 10.73
CA LYS A 76 -16.18 -0.02 11.36
C LYS A 76 -16.36 -1.25 10.47
N TRP A 77 -15.34 -1.54 9.63
CA TRP A 77 -15.38 -2.72 8.79
C TRP A 77 -15.10 -3.98 9.62
N GLY A 78 -15.80 -5.08 9.30
CA GLY A 78 -15.49 -6.38 9.88
C GLY A 78 -14.29 -7.03 9.19
N LYS A 79 -13.81 -8.14 9.79
CA LYS A 79 -12.62 -8.83 9.29
C LYS A 79 -12.77 -9.35 7.86
N VAL A 80 -13.96 -9.84 7.50
CA VAL A 80 -14.19 -10.39 6.16
C VAL A 80 -13.98 -9.32 5.10
N LYS A 81 -14.54 -8.14 5.31
CA LYS A 81 -14.40 -7.04 4.37
C LYS A 81 -12.95 -6.56 4.29
N ILE A 82 -12.28 -6.44 5.43
CA ILE A 82 -10.89 -6.02 5.47
C ILE A 82 -10.01 -7.02 4.71
N LYS A 83 -10.24 -8.31 4.94
CA LYS A 83 -9.50 -9.37 4.24
C LYS A 83 -9.72 -9.30 2.74
N GLN A 84 -10.96 -9.11 2.30
CA GLN A 84 -11.28 -9.01 0.88
C GLN A 84 -10.58 -7.83 0.22
N GLU A 85 -10.57 -6.67 0.90
CA GLU A 85 -9.93 -5.48 0.37
C GLU A 85 -8.40 -5.63 0.31
N LEU A 86 -7.80 -6.26 1.31
CA LEU A 86 -6.37 -6.53 1.28
C LEU A 86 -5.99 -7.50 0.17
N LYS A 87 -6.82 -8.52 -0.07
CA LYS A 87 -6.60 -9.45 -1.18
C LYS A 87 -6.72 -8.73 -2.53
N ALA A 88 -7.67 -7.81 -2.65
CA ALA A 88 -7.82 -7.02 -3.88
C ALA A 88 -6.57 -6.18 -4.15
N LYS A 89 -5.87 -5.77 -3.11
CA LYS A 89 -4.61 -5.03 -3.22
C LYS A 89 -3.40 -5.96 -3.37
N ARG A 90 -3.63 -7.25 -3.53
CA ARG A 90 -2.61 -8.27 -3.73
C ARG A 90 -1.62 -8.41 -2.57
N VAL A 91 -2.10 -8.10 -1.37
CA VAL A 91 -1.33 -8.33 -0.15
C VAL A 91 -1.33 -9.83 0.14
N SER A 92 -0.19 -10.36 0.57
CA SER A 92 -0.06 -11.80 0.82
C SER A 92 -0.91 -12.24 2.01
N ASP A 93 -1.29 -13.52 2.01
CA ASP A 93 -2.06 -14.10 3.12
C ASP A 93 -1.34 -13.95 4.46
N TYR A 94 -0.02 -14.09 4.45
CA TYR A 94 0.79 -13.92 5.66
C TYR A 94 0.61 -12.50 6.24
N CYS A 95 0.73 -11.49 5.40
CA CYS A 95 0.58 -10.09 5.84
C CYS A 95 -0.84 -9.77 6.26
N ILE A 96 -1.84 -10.33 5.55
CA ILE A 96 -3.24 -10.17 5.92
C ILE A 96 -3.49 -10.74 7.31
N LYS A 97 -2.96 -11.93 7.59
CA LYS A 97 -3.10 -12.58 8.88
C LYS A 97 -2.51 -11.71 10.00
N LYS A 98 -1.36 -11.09 9.75
CA LYS A 98 -0.73 -10.18 10.72
C LYS A 98 -1.61 -8.97 10.99
N GLY A 99 -2.20 -8.40 9.95
CA GLY A 99 -3.10 -7.25 10.10
C GLY A 99 -4.36 -7.59 10.88
N LEU A 100 -4.96 -8.75 10.58
CA LEU A 100 -6.19 -9.18 11.26
C LEU A 100 -5.94 -9.56 12.72
N ALA A 101 -4.74 -10.03 13.05
CA ALA A 101 -4.38 -10.37 14.43
C ALA A 101 -4.45 -9.14 15.35
N ILE A 102 -4.14 -7.97 14.84
CA ILE A 102 -4.23 -6.72 15.60
C ILE A 102 -5.68 -6.43 15.97
N ILE A 103 -6.61 -6.68 15.06
CA ILE A 103 -8.05 -6.49 15.31
C ILE A 103 -8.54 -7.45 16.38
N ASP A 104 -8.13 -8.71 16.29
CA ASP A 104 -8.52 -9.73 17.28
C ASP A 104 -8.10 -9.32 18.69
N ASN A 105 -6.87 -8.82 18.83
CA ASN A 105 -6.37 -8.36 20.12
C ASN A 105 -7.15 -7.16 20.62
N THR A 106 -7.49 -6.23 19.72
CA THR A 106 -8.26 -5.03 20.07
C THR A 106 -9.65 -5.40 20.55
N ASP A 107 -10.34 -6.29 19.83
CA ASP A 107 -11.67 -6.78 20.23
C ASP A 107 -11.62 -7.44 21.62
N TYR A 108 -10.62 -8.27 21.83
CA TYR A 108 -10.47 -8.99 23.08
C TYR A 108 -10.30 -8.03 24.26
N ILE A 109 -9.51 -6.99 24.08
CA ILE A 109 -9.24 -6.01 25.15
C ILE A 109 -10.45 -5.13 25.41
N ASN A 110 -11.27 -4.85 24.42
CA ASN A 110 -12.38 -3.91 24.51
C ASN A 110 -13.71 -4.55 24.88
N THR A 111 -13.76 -5.84 25.12
CA THR A 111 -14.98 -6.51 25.56
C THR A 111 -15.17 -6.44 27.07
#